data_bb4f78f29e0ed662e864d3b8c522b5e6
#
_entry.id   bb4f78f29e0ed662e864d3b8c522b5e6
#
_cell.length_a   1.000
_cell.length_b   1.000
_cell.length_c   1.000
_cell.angle_alpha   90.00
_cell.angle_beta   90.00
_cell.angle_gamma   90.00
#
_symmetry.space_group_name_H-M   'P 1'
#
loop_
_entity.id
_entity.type
_entity.pdbx_description
1 polymer ?
#
loop_
_entity_poly.entity_id
_entity_poly.type
_entity_poly.pdbx_seq_one_letter_code
_entity_poly.pdbx_strand_id
1 'polypeptide(L)'
;MIIATKIKLNPTKEQEILFWKSAGVSRWSYNYFLAESERHYKEYLDGKQEKKIINEGDVRKYINNVLKKTTHSWLKEVGSNVMKQAVKDADLARKRWFEGISGKPKFKSRRKSKISFYVNYESLKRVSDGFRGEKIGIVKTYQPLPEIPKGQKYLNPRISYDGKNWFLSIGYEQEFEEVELTDVSLGIDVGVKDLAICSDGKVYKNINKTRKVKRLEKKLKREQRKLSRKLEANISGYAKNRKPIYKTPLKDMKNIQKQNQTIRSLHKKLTDIRTNHLHQATSEIVKTKPSRIVMETLDSI
;
A
#
# COMPACT_ATOMS: atom_id res chain seq x y z
N MET A 1 19.60 -12.29 6.21
CA MET A 1 18.91 -10.98 6.18
C MET A 1 17.57 -11.14 5.45
N ILE A 2 16.51 -10.40 5.87
CA ILE A 2 15.19 -10.47 5.19
C ILE A 2 15.13 -9.42 4.08
N ILE A 3 14.89 -9.86 2.85
CA ILE A 3 14.66 -8.98 1.70
C ILE A 3 13.18 -9.00 1.32
N ALA A 4 12.68 -7.86 0.84
CA ALA A 4 11.35 -7.76 0.27
C ALA A 4 11.42 -7.50 -1.24
N THR A 5 10.77 -8.37 -2.02
CA THR A 5 10.66 -8.22 -3.47
C THR A 5 9.23 -7.94 -3.88
N LYS A 6 9.08 -7.07 -4.88
CA LYS A 6 7.79 -6.69 -5.45
C LYS A 6 7.70 -7.12 -6.91
N ILE A 7 6.81 -8.07 -7.20
CA ILE A 7 6.66 -8.75 -8.49
C ILE A 7 5.37 -8.29 -9.16
N LYS A 8 5.46 -7.88 -10.43
CA LYS A 8 4.28 -7.49 -11.20
C LYS A 8 3.47 -8.72 -11.61
N LEU A 9 2.15 -8.66 -11.43
CA LEU A 9 1.21 -9.73 -11.74
C LEU A 9 0.55 -9.54 -13.11
N ASN A 10 0.17 -10.67 -13.71
CA ASN A 10 -0.65 -10.74 -14.92
C ASN A 10 -1.93 -11.56 -14.63
N PRO A 11 -2.87 -11.03 -13.83
CA PRO A 11 -4.08 -11.74 -13.48
C PRO A 11 -5.07 -11.80 -14.64
N THR A 12 -5.92 -12.83 -14.67
CA THR A 12 -7.11 -12.86 -15.52
C THR A 12 -8.16 -11.87 -15.01
N LYS A 13 -9.20 -11.62 -15.81
CA LYS A 13 -10.31 -10.72 -15.39
C LYS A 13 -11.03 -11.25 -14.15
N GLU A 14 -11.22 -12.57 -14.05
CA GLU A 14 -11.84 -13.23 -12.90
C GLU A 14 -10.98 -13.07 -11.64
N GLN A 15 -9.67 -13.23 -11.78
CA GLN A 15 -8.72 -13.02 -10.70
C GLN A 15 -8.68 -11.55 -10.26
N GLU A 16 -8.75 -10.60 -11.19
CA GLU A 16 -8.86 -9.18 -10.84
C GLU A 16 -10.12 -8.88 -10.01
N ILE A 17 -11.26 -9.45 -10.38
CA ILE A 17 -12.52 -9.31 -9.61
C ILE A 17 -12.31 -9.84 -8.19
N LEU A 18 -11.68 -10.99 -8.05
CA LEU A 18 -11.40 -11.60 -6.74
C LEU A 18 -10.39 -10.76 -5.93
N PHE A 19 -9.40 -10.16 -6.56
CA PHE A 19 -8.47 -9.23 -5.92
C PHE A 19 -9.18 -7.99 -5.39
N TRP A 20 -10.12 -7.43 -6.16
CA TRP A 20 -10.94 -6.30 -5.71
C TRP A 20 -11.84 -6.68 -4.52
N LYS A 21 -12.46 -7.88 -4.55
CA LYS A 21 -13.23 -8.42 -3.43
C LYS A 21 -12.34 -8.59 -2.19
N SER A 22 -11.17 -9.20 -2.34
CA SER A 22 -10.21 -9.41 -1.25
C SER A 22 -9.72 -8.10 -0.63
N ALA A 23 -9.41 -7.10 -1.45
CA ALA A 23 -9.05 -5.77 -0.96
C ALA A 23 -10.23 -5.06 -0.24
N GLY A 24 -11.46 -5.32 -0.70
CA GLY A 24 -12.69 -4.88 -0.05
C GLY A 24 -12.85 -5.49 1.34
N VAL A 25 -12.73 -6.81 1.45
CA VAL A 25 -12.76 -7.56 2.72
C VAL A 25 -11.67 -7.06 3.68
N SER A 26 -10.42 -6.94 3.19
CA SER A 26 -9.30 -6.46 4.01
C SER A 26 -9.59 -5.06 4.60
N ARG A 27 -10.09 -4.13 3.78
CA ARG A 27 -10.45 -2.79 4.24
C ARG A 27 -11.60 -2.81 5.25
N TRP A 28 -12.65 -3.58 4.97
CA TRP A 28 -13.80 -3.69 5.84
C TRP A 28 -13.40 -4.27 7.21
N SER A 29 -12.66 -5.36 7.23
CA SER A 29 -12.23 -6.04 8.47
C SER A 29 -11.32 -5.16 9.34
N TYR A 30 -10.42 -4.40 8.71
CA TYR A 30 -9.61 -3.40 9.40
C TYR A 30 -10.47 -2.33 10.07
N ASN A 31 -11.42 -1.77 9.32
CA ASN A 31 -12.31 -0.73 9.82
C ASN A 31 -13.28 -1.27 10.87
N TYR A 32 -13.79 -2.48 10.69
CA TYR A 32 -14.64 -3.14 11.66
C TYR A 32 -13.95 -3.26 13.01
N PHE A 33 -12.70 -3.74 13.04
CA PHE A 33 -11.92 -3.83 14.26
C PHE A 33 -11.75 -2.47 14.95
N LEU A 34 -11.46 -1.41 14.20
CA LEU A 34 -11.32 -0.07 14.80
C LEU A 34 -12.65 0.42 15.39
N ALA A 35 -13.77 0.22 14.69
CA ALA A 35 -15.09 0.59 15.18
C ALA A 35 -15.46 -0.17 16.45
N GLU A 36 -15.23 -1.49 16.47
CA GLU A 36 -15.46 -2.32 17.66
C GLU A 36 -14.54 -1.92 18.82
N SER A 37 -13.29 -1.55 18.55
CA SER A 37 -12.38 -1.04 19.58
C SER A 37 -12.87 0.27 20.19
N GLU A 38 -13.41 1.19 19.38
CA GLU A 38 -13.98 2.45 19.88
C GLU A 38 -15.27 2.22 20.65
N ARG A 39 -16.15 1.32 20.17
CA ARG A 39 -17.38 0.94 20.87
C ARG A 39 -17.07 0.31 22.23
N HIS A 40 -16.17 -0.68 22.24
CA HIS A 40 -15.74 -1.41 23.43
C HIS A 40 -15.15 -0.47 24.50
N TYR A 41 -14.32 0.50 24.08
CA TYR A 41 -13.76 1.49 25.01
C TYR A 41 -14.82 2.42 25.60
N LYS A 42 -15.82 2.83 24.82
CA LYS A 42 -16.94 3.62 25.34
C LYS A 42 -17.77 2.85 26.36
N GLU A 43 -18.07 1.57 26.08
CA GLU A 43 -18.78 0.69 27.01
C GLU A 43 -18.01 0.49 28.31
N TYR A 44 -16.69 0.45 28.27
CA TYR A 44 -15.84 0.43 29.47
C TYR A 44 -15.98 1.74 30.27
N LEU A 45 -15.93 2.89 29.61
CA LEU A 45 -16.12 4.19 30.27
C LEU A 45 -17.52 4.35 30.89
N ASP A 46 -18.54 3.77 30.27
CA ASP A 46 -19.91 3.74 30.76
C ASP A 46 -20.15 2.68 31.86
N GLY A 47 -19.11 1.97 32.30
CA GLY A 47 -19.23 0.91 33.32
C GLY A 47 -19.96 -0.35 32.86
N LYS A 48 -20.23 -0.51 31.56
CA LYS A 48 -20.97 -1.65 31.01
C LYS A 48 -20.12 -2.90 30.81
N GLN A 49 -18.80 -2.77 30.95
CA GLN A 49 -17.84 -3.89 30.87
C GLN A 49 -16.56 -3.59 31.66
N GLU A 50 -15.88 -4.66 32.08
CA GLU A 50 -14.69 -4.58 32.92
C GLU A 50 -13.39 -4.32 32.13
N LYS A 51 -13.30 -4.85 30.89
CA LYS A 51 -12.08 -4.81 30.08
C LYS A 51 -12.01 -3.52 29.27
N LYS A 52 -10.94 -2.75 29.47
CA LYS A 52 -10.66 -1.52 28.71
C LYS A 52 -10.35 -1.77 27.22
N ILE A 53 -9.69 -2.89 26.90
CA ILE A 53 -9.15 -3.18 25.56
C ILE A 53 -9.79 -4.48 25.03
N ILE A 54 -10.36 -4.39 23.82
CA ILE A 54 -10.89 -5.57 23.11
C ILE A 54 -9.74 -6.44 22.58
N ASN A 55 -9.87 -7.75 22.68
CA ASN A 55 -8.93 -8.71 22.11
C ASN A 55 -9.22 -8.92 20.63
N GLU A 56 -8.17 -8.89 19.80
CA GLU A 56 -8.29 -9.13 18.35
C GLU A 56 -8.79 -10.55 18.02
N GLY A 57 -8.44 -11.53 18.86
CA GLY A 57 -8.91 -12.91 18.73
C GLY A 57 -10.42 -13.03 18.88
N ASP A 58 -11.03 -12.33 19.82
CA ASP A 58 -12.47 -12.34 20.06
C ASP A 58 -13.23 -11.68 18.91
N VAL A 59 -12.71 -10.58 18.37
CA VAL A 59 -13.28 -9.94 17.19
C VAL A 59 -13.23 -10.89 15.97
N ARG A 60 -12.12 -11.60 15.77
CA ARG A 60 -12.01 -12.60 14.68
C ARG A 60 -12.98 -13.76 14.86
N LYS A 61 -13.12 -14.26 16.09
CA LYS A 61 -14.10 -15.32 16.42
C LYS A 61 -15.52 -14.85 16.11
N TYR A 62 -15.89 -13.65 16.54
CA TYR A 62 -17.21 -13.08 16.28
C TYR A 62 -17.49 -12.91 14.77
N ILE A 63 -16.54 -12.37 14.02
CA ILE A 63 -16.67 -12.26 12.55
C ILE A 63 -16.88 -13.64 11.92
N ASN A 64 -16.08 -14.64 12.29
CA ASN A 64 -16.17 -15.98 11.69
C ASN A 64 -17.43 -16.75 12.08
N ASN A 65 -17.82 -16.71 13.37
CA ASN A 65 -18.85 -17.56 13.93
C ASN A 65 -20.24 -16.96 13.83
N VAL A 66 -20.33 -15.62 13.83
CA VAL A 66 -21.60 -14.89 13.79
C VAL A 66 -21.76 -14.17 12.45
N LEU A 67 -21.00 -13.11 12.18
CA LEU A 67 -21.24 -12.24 11.04
C LEU A 67 -21.15 -12.96 9.70
N LYS A 68 -20.16 -13.81 9.52
CA LYS A 68 -19.95 -14.58 8.29
C LYS A 68 -21.06 -15.61 8.02
N LYS A 69 -21.78 -16.02 9.05
CA LYS A 69 -22.89 -16.98 8.94
C LYS A 69 -24.25 -16.29 8.76
N THR A 70 -24.38 -15.05 9.22
CA THR A 70 -25.62 -14.29 9.24
C THR A 70 -25.65 -13.17 8.20
N THR A 71 -25.13 -12.01 8.54
CA THR A 71 -25.27 -10.75 7.78
C THR A 71 -24.18 -10.47 6.77
N HIS A 72 -23.00 -11.11 6.89
CA HIS A 72 -21.82 -10.83 6.07
C HIS A 72 -21.32 -12.07 5.33
N SER A 73 -22.24 -12.85 4.73
CA SER A 73 -21.93 -14.09 3.98
C SER A 73 -20.92 -13.89 2.84
N TRP A 74 -20.87 -12.69 2.24
CA TRP A 74 -19.90 -12.27 1.21
C TRP A 74 -18.43 -12.39 1.66
N LEU A 75 -18.15 -12.42 2.97
CA LEU A 75 -16.81 -12.68 3.49
C LEU A 75 -16.30 -14.10 3.14
N LYS A 76 -17.19 -15.03 2.79
CA LYS A 76 -16.84 -16.39 2.35
C LYS A 76 -16.28 -16.43 0.92
N GLU A 77 -16.47 -15.39 0.13
CA GLU A 77 -16.04 -15.34 -1.28
C GLU A 77 -14.52 -15.28 -1.43
N VAL A 78 -13.80 -14.83 -0.40
CA VAL A 78 -12.34 -14.69 -0.40
C VAL A 78 -11.67 -15.61 0.61
N GLY A 79 -10.34 -15.72 0.53
CA GLY A 79 -9.56 -16.50 1.50
C GLY A 79 -9.75 -16.00 2.93
N SER A 80 -9.91 -16.91 3.88
CA SER A 80 -10.21 -16.58 5.29
C SER A 80 -9.10 -15.76 5.97
N ASN A 81 -7.86 -15.97 5.52
CA ASN A 81 -6.69 -15.25 6.05
C ASN A 81 -6.65 -13.76 5.67
N VAL A 82 -7.36 -13.33 4.62
CA VAL A 82 -7.51 -11.92 4.26
C VAL A 82 -8.15 -11.13 5.40
N MET A 83 -9.26 -11.63 5.94
CA MET A 83 -9.96 -11.02 7.08
C MET A 83 -9.12 -11.10 8.36
N LYS A 84 -8.61 -12.30 8.68
CA LYS A 84 -7.80 -12.52 9.88
C LYS A 84 -6.62 -11.56 9.97
N GLN A 85 -5.84 -11.45 8.89
CA GLN A 85 -4.67 -10.59 8.87
C GLN A 85 -5.03 -9.11 8.91
N ALA A 86 -6.14 -8.70 8.30
CA ALA A 86 -6.57 -7.31 8.34
C ALA A 86 -6.98 -6.86 9.76
N VAL A 87 -7.58 -7.74 10.55
CA VAL A 87 -7.88 -7.51 11.97
C VAL A 87 -6.58 -7.38 12.77
N LYS A 88 -5.62 -8.31 12.57
CA LYS A 88 -4.28 -8.23 13.20
C LYS A 88 -3.54 -6.94 12.84
N ASP A 89 -3.59 -6.53 11.58
CA ASP A 89 -2.97 -5.27 11.13
C ASP A 89 -3.57 -4.05 11.84
N ALA A 90 -4.88 -4.06 12.10
CA ALA A 90 -5.57 -2.98 12.80
C ALA A 90 -5.21 -2.96 14.29
N ASP A 91 -5.13 -4.12 14.92
CA ASP A 91 -4.68 -4.25 16.32
C ASP A 91 -3.24 -3.81 16.49
N LEU A 92 -2.34 -4.21 15.59
CA LEU A 92 -0.95 -3.77 15.60
C LEU A 92 -0.83 -2.25 15.43
N ALA A 93 -1.64 -1.65 14.55
CA ALA A 93 -1.67 -0.20 14.39
C ALA A 93 -2.16 0.51 15.67
N ARG A 94 -3.15 -0.06 16.37
CA ARG A 94 -3.62 0.42 17.67
C ARG A 94 -2.54 0.32 18.75
N LYS A 95 -1.83 -0.82 18.83
CA LYS A 95 -0.73 -1.04 19.79
C LYS A 95 0.39 -0.01 19.60
N ARG A 96 0.85 0.20 18.35
CA ARG A 96 1.86 1.20 18.01
C ARG A 96 1.43 2.63 18.40
N TRP A 97 0.14 2.93 18.31
CA TRP A 97 -0.37 4.21 18.78
C TRP A 97 -0.29 4.32 20.31
N PHE A 98 -0.66 3.30 21.04
CA PHE A 98 -0.53 3.31 22.52
C PHE A 98 0.92 3.37 23.00
N GLU A 99 1.85 2.79 22.23
CA GLU A 99 3.31 2.84 22.48
C GLU A 99 3.93 4.18 22.02
N GLY A 100 3.15 5.12 21.50
CA GLY A 100 3.65 6.42 21.01
C GLY A 100 4.45 6.36 19.70
N ILE A 101 4.61 5.19 19.10
CA ILE A 101 5.38 4.97 17.85
C ILE A 101 4.67 5.57 16.63
N SER A 102 3.34 5.67 16.65
CA SER A 102 2.54 6.19 15.54
C SER A 102 1.31 6.96 16.02
N GLY A 103 0.76 7.80 15.16
CA GLY A 103 -0.51 8.48 15.43
C GLY A 103 -1.72 7.52 15.46
N LYS A 104 -2.87 8.00 15.98
CA LYS A 104 -4.12 7.24 16.07
C LYS A 104 -4.49 6.61 14.71
N PRO A 105 -4.80 5.30 14.65
CA PRO A 105 -5.21 4.62 13.43
C PRO A 105 -6.45 5.24 12.82
N LYS A 106 -6.44 5.48 11.51
CA LYS A 106 -7.56 6.06 10.76
C LYS A 106 -8.31 4.99 9.98
N PHE A 107 -9.62 5.16 9.83
CA PHE A 107 -10.42 4.31 8.95
C PHE A 107 -9.90 4.34 7.51
N LYS A 108 -9.76 3.18 6.91
CA LYS A 108 -9.35 3.03 5.52
C LYS A 108 -10.50 3.34 4.57
N SER A 109 -10.27 4.17 3.57
CA SER A 109 -11.24 4.48 2.53
C SER A 109 -10.82 3.91 1.17
N ARG A 110 -11.79 3.61 0.31
CA ARG A 110 -11.52 3.10 -1.05
C ARG A 110 -10.70 4.09 -1.90
N ARG A 111 -10.83 5.39 -1.65
CA ARG A 111 -10.20 6.45 -2.45
C ARG A 111 -8.81 6.82 -1.97
N LYS A 112 -8.60 6.87 -0.65
CA LYS A 112 -7.38 7.43 -0.04
C LYS A 112 -6.39 6.36 0.41
N SER A 113 -6.88 5.16 0.77
CA SER A 113 -6.02 4.12 1.32
C SER A 113 -5.41 3.25 0.24
N LYS A 114 -4.22 2.73 0.49
CA LYS A 114 -3.56 1.74 -0.37
C LYS A 114 -4.45 0.50 -0.51
N ILE A 115 -4.69 0.10 -1.75
CA ILE A 115 -5.44 -1.11 -2.07
C ILE A 115 -4.49 -2.29 -1.92
N SER A 116 -4.72 -3.13 -0.91
CA SER A 116 -3.84 -4.24 -0.60
C SER A 116 -4.57 -5.26 0.27
N PHE A 117 -4.21 -6.53 0.13
CA PHE A 117 -4.66 -7.61 0.98
C PHE A 117 -3.57 -8.66 1.16
N TYR A 118 -3.66 -9.41 2.24
CA TYR A 118 -2.73 -10.48 2.59
C TYR A 118 -3.09 -11.77 1.85
N VAL A 119 -2.08 -12.51 1.42
CA VAL A 119 -2.19 -13.88 0.89
C VAL A 119 -1.62 -14.83 1.94
N ASN A 120 -2.31 -15.96 2.19
CA ASN A 120 -1.77 -16.93 3.14
C ASN A 120 -0.44 -17.51 2.64
N TYR A 121 0.63 -17.32 3.43
CA TYR A 121 1.96 -17.81 3.07
C TYR A 121 2.03 -19.35 2.96
N GLU A 122 1.22 -20.08 3.74
CA GLU A 122 1.18 -21.55 3.71
C GLU A 122 0.60 -22.07 2.39
N SER A 123 -0.35 -21.34 1.81
CA SER A 123 -0.98 -21.68 0.53
C SER A 123 -0.25 -21.08 -0.67
N LEU A 124 0.70 -20.18 -0.46
CA LEU A 124 1.47 -19.56 -1.52
C LEU A 124 2.58 -20.50 -1.95
N LYS A 125 2.42 -21.09 -3.14
CA LYS A 125 3.39 -22.01 -3.76
C LYS A 125 3.88 -21.41 -5.07
N ARG A 126 5.20 -21.36 -5.24
CA ARG A 126 5.83 -21.02 -6.53
C ARG A 126 5.45 -22.05 -7.59
N VAL A 127 5.14 -21.61 -8.78
CA VAL A 127 4.97 -22.42 -9.99
C VAL A 127 5.82 -21.81 -11.11
N SER A 128 6.02 -22.50 -12.23
CA SER A 128 6.90 -22.06 -13.34
C SER A 128 6.63 -20.62 -13.76
N ASP A 129 5.35 -20.25 -13.98
CA ASP A 129 4.93 -18.97 -14.54
C ASP A 129 4.38 -17.99 -13.50
N GLY A 130 4.53 -18.29 -12.20
CA GLY A 130 3.95 -17.43 -11.17
C GLY A 130 3.80 -18.10 -9.82
N PHE A 131 2.61 -18.01 -9.21
CA PHE A 131 2.33 -18.62 -7.93
C PHE A 131 0.88 -19.12 -7.82
N ARG A 132 0.67 -20.12 -6.99
CA ARG A 132 -0.66 -20.56 -6.56
C ARG A 132 -0.99 -19.92 -5.20
N GLY A 133 -2.21 -19.43 -5.03
CA GLY A 133 -2.72 -18.90 -3.77
C GLY A 133 -4.11 -19.40 -3.43
N GLU A 134 -4.47 -19.34 -2.12
CA GLU A 134 -5.77 -19.75 -1.61
C GLU A 134 -6.92 -19.02 -2.32
N LYS A 135 -7.86 -19.76 -2.91
CA LYS A 135 -9.02 -19.27 -3.67
C LYS A 135 -8.75 -18.44 -4.91
N ILE A 136 -7.51 -17.99 -5.14
CA ILE A 136 -7.15 -17.19 -6.31
C ILE A 136 -6.55 -18.03 -7.45
N GLY A 137 -6.26 -19.31 -7.18
CA GLY A 137 -5.68 -20.22 -8.16
C GLY A 137 -4.25 -19.85 -8.54
N ILE A 138 -3.85 -20.20 -9.76
CA ILE A 138 -2.53 -19.88 -10.31
C ILE A 138 -2.57 -18.50 -10.95
N VAL A 139 -1.76 -17.58 -10.45
CA VAL A 139 -1.61 -16.22 -10.96
C VAL A 139 -0.29 -16.11 -11.68
N LYS A 140 -0.31 -15.74 -12.95
CA LYS A 140 0.90 -15.50 -13.76
C LYS A 140 1.60 -14.22 -13.31
N THR A 141 2.93 -14.22 -13.41
CA THR A 141 3.78 -13.09 -13.07
C THR A 141 4.69 -12.72 -14.24
N TYR A 142 5.10 -11.44 -14.29
CA TYR A 142 6.05 -10.99 -15.32
C TYR A 142 7.50 -11.39 -15.01
N GLN A 143 7.78 -11.76 -13.77
CA GLN A 143 9.08 -12.21 -13.30
C GLN A 143 8.85 -13.42 -12.40
N PRO A 144 9.72 -14.44 -12.42
CA PRO A 144 9.59 -15.56 -11.49
C PRO A 144 9.68 -15.10 -10.04
N LEU A 145 9.06 -15.85 -9.15
CA LEU A 145 9.27 -15.63 -7.73
C LEU A 145 10.70 -16.02 -7.35
N PRO A 146 11.34 -15.31 -6.42
CA PRO A 146 12.64 -15.71 -5.88
C PRO A 146 12.65 -17.17 -5.44
N GLU A 147 13.71 -17.87 -5.67
CA GLU A 147 13.93 -19.19 -5.12
C GLU A 147 14.27 -19.06 -3.64
N ILE A 148 13.68 -19.92 -2.83
CA ILE A 148 13.96 -20.01 -1.40
C ILE A 148 14.37 -21.45 -1.07
N PRO A 149 15.28 -21.66 -0.11
CA PRO A 149 15.69 -22.99 0.31
C PRO A 149 14.50 -23.89 0.69
N LYS A 150 14.64 -25.18 0.48
CA LYS A 150 13.61 -26.17 0.86
C LYS A 150 13.30 -26.06 2.35
N GLY A 151 12.01 -25.95 2.68
CA GLY A 151 11.54 -25.76 4.05
C GLY A 151 11.33 -24.30 4.48
N GLN A 152 11.89 -23.34 3.79
CA GLN A 152 11.61 -21.91 4.02
C GLN A 152 10.26 -21.50 3.41
N LYS A 153 9.71 -20.39 3.92
CA LYS A 153 8.42 -19.83 3.47
C LYS A 153 8.58 -18.35 3.14
N TYR A 154 7.79 -17.90 2.16
CA TYR A 154 7.70 -16.46 1.89
C TYR A 154 7.05 -15.75 3.08
N LEU A 155 7.64 -14.63 3.48
CA LEU A 155 7.21 -13.84 4.62
C LEU A 155 6.22 -12.76 4.19
N ASN A 156 5.13 -12.62 4.94
CA ASN A 156 4.12 -11.57 4.82
C ASN A 156 3.67 -11.24 3.37
N PRO A 157 3.29 -12.25 2.57
CA PRO A 157 2.92 -12.01 1.18
C PRO A 157 1.67 -11.14 1.06
N ARG A 158 1.74 -10.11 0.23
CA ARG A 158 0.63 -9.18 0.01
C ARG A 158 0.45 -8.85 -1.47
N ILE A 159 -0.80 -8.93 -1.93
CA ILE A 159 -1.16 -8.41 -3.25
C ILE A 159 -1.61 -6.96 -3.09
N SER A 160 -1.12 -6.07 -3.94
CA SER A 160 -1.42 -4.64 -3.91
C SER A 160 -1.63 -4.07 -5.31
N TYR A 161 -2.47 -3.03 -5.41
CA TYR A 161 -2.74 -2.31 -6.65
C TYR A 161 -2.17 -0.89 -6.58
N ASP A 162 -1.43 -0.49 -7.61
CA ASP A 162 -0.75 0.82 -7.64
C ASP A 162 -1.51 1.89 -8.44
N GLY A 163 -2.72 1.59 -8.88
CA GLY A 163 -3.54 2.44 -9.75
C GLY A 163 -3.53 2.03 -11.22
N LYS A 164 -2.63 1.12 -11.62
CA LYS A 164 -2.51 0.60 -12.98
C LYS A 164 -2.33 -0.92 -13.03
N ASN A 165 -1.48 -1.47 -12.18
CA ASN A 165 -1.10 -2.88 -12.17
C ASN A 165 -1.24 -3.47 -10.77
N TRP A 166 -1.37 -4.80 -10.74
CA TRP A 166 -1.32 -5.60 -9.53
C TRP A 166 0.10 -6.10 -9.29
N PHE A 167 0.50 -6.18 -8.03
CA PHE A 167 1.81 -6.64 -7.59
C PHE A 167 1.68 -7.58 -6.41
N LEU A 168 2.51 -8.60 -6.36
CA LEU A 168 2.80 -9.40 -5.19
C LEU A 168 4.06 -8.85 -4.51
N SER A 169 3.97 -8.55 -3.22
CA SER A 169 5.14 -8.27 -2.38
C SER A 169 5.34 -9.43 -1.44
N ILE A 170 6.55 -9.97 -1.38
CA ILE A 170 6.96 -11.08 -0.53
C ILE A 170 8.30 -10.76 0.13
N GLY A 171 8.45 -11.16 1.39
CA GLY A 171 9.74 -11.23 2.07
C GLY A 171 10.32 -12.64 1.95
N TYR A 172 11.63 -12.75 1.99
CA TYR A 172 12.36 -14.01 2.09
C TYR A 172 13.73 -13.77 2.71
N GLU A 173 14.30 -14.80 3.29
CA GLU A 173 15.64 -14.74 3.84
C GLU A 173 16.66 -14.97 2.72
N GLN A 174 17.69 -14.13 2.71
CA GLN A 174 18.83 -14.26 1.80
C GLN A 174 20.10 -14.08 2.59
N GLU A 175 21.08 -14.94 2.34
CA GLU A 175 22.44 -14.76 2.80
C GLU A 175 23.12 -13.73 1.88
N PHE A 176 23.98 -12.91 2.47
CA PHE A 176 24.79 -11.93 1.76
C PHE A 176 26.24 -12.25 2.02
N GLU A 177 27.01 -12.18 0.97
CA GLU A 177 28.44 -12.13 1.08
C GLU A 177 28.86 -10.81 1.72
N GLU A 178 29.83 -10.85 2.63
CA GLU A 178 30.43 -9.63 3.16
C GLU A 178 31.09 -8.86 2.03
N VAL A 179 30.76 -7.59 1.92
CA VAL A 179 31.32 -6.71 0.89
C VAL A 179 32.48 -5.96 1.50
N GLU A 180 33.68 -6.12 0.95
CA GLU A 180 34.81 -5.27 1.34
C GLU A 180 34.48 -3.81 1.02
N LEU A 181 34.53 -2.98 2.05
CA LEU A 181 34.34 -1.55 1.96
C LEU A 181 35.67 -0.84 1.70
N THR A 182 35.61 0.30 1.03
CA THR A 182 36.79 1.17 0.87
C THR A 182 36.99 2.01 2.13
N ASP A 183 38.17 2.56 2.35
CA ASP A 183 38.48 3.46 3.49
C ASP A 183 37.86 4.87 3.31
N VAL A 184 37.07 5.07 2.26
CA VAL A 184 36.49 6.36 1.93
C VAL A 184 35.29 6.68 2.83
N SER A 185 35.33 7.80 3.50
CA SER A 185 34.15 8.41 4.13
C SER A 185 33.52 9.44 3.19
N LEU A 186 32.21 9.27 2.92
CA LEU A 186 31.48 10.11 1.98
C LEU A 186 30.49 11.01 2.73
N GLY A 187 30.67 12.32 2.62
CA GLY A 187 29.69 13.32 3.07
C GLY A 187 28.65 13.57 1.97
N ILE A 188 27.38 13.67 2.34
CA ILE A 188 26.28 13.96 1.41
C ILE A 188 25.42 15.08 1.98
N ASP A 189 25.38 16.22 1.26
CA ASP A 189 24.44 17.32 1.49
C ASP A 189 23.20 17.11 0.63
N VAL A 190 22.01 17.11 1.25
CA VAL A 190 20.72 16.91 0.59
C VAL A 190 19.97 18.21 0.48
N GLY A 191 19.65 18.63 -0.76
CA GLY A 191 19.09 19.94 -1.00
C GLY A 191 17.87 19.98 -1.94
N VAL A 192 17.24 21.16 -1.99
CA VAL A 192 16.10 21.43 -2.89
C VAL A 192 16.57 21.84 -4.30
N LYS A 193 17.71 22.50 -4.43
CA LYS A 193 18.27 22.92 -5.72
C LYS A 193 18.85 21.74 -6.47
N ASP A 194 19.75 21.05 -5.87
CA ASP A 194 20.26 19.75 -6.27
C ASP A 194 19.74 18.68 -5.30
N LEU A 195 19.60 17.46 -5.76
CA LEU A 195 19.08 16.37 -4.94
C LEU A 195 20.07 15.97 -3.85
N ALA A 196 21.33 15.85 -4.23
CA ALA A 196 22.45 15.56 -3.35
C ALA A 196 23.75 16.09 -3.94
N ILE A 197 24.63 16.58 -3.06
CA ILE A 197 26.01 16.97 -3.36
C ILE A 197 26.90 16.10 -2.48
N CYS A 198 27.80 15.35 -3.11
CA CYS A 198 28.71 14.47 -2.40
C CYS A 198 30.08 15.13 -2.22
N SER A 199 30.80 14.78 -1.15
CA SER A 199 32.15 15.30 -0.87
C SER A 199 33.20 14.90 -1.91
N ASP A 200 32.92 13.88 -2.73
CA ASP A 200 33.74 13.50 -3.90
C ASP A 200 33.51 14.39 -5.13
N GLY A 201 32.71 15.44 -5.00
CA GLY A 201 32.38 16.38 -6.08
C GLY A 201 31.22 15.98 -6.97
N LYS A 202 30.64 14.79 -6.80
CA LYS A 202 29.45 14.36 -7.57
C LYS A 202 28.21 15.13 -7.14
N VAL A 203 27.44 15.58 -8.14
CA VAL A 203 26.21 16.35 -7.94
C VAL A 203 25.04 15.63 -8.63
N TYR A 204 24.05 15.24 -7.84
CA TYR A 204 22.80 14.68 -8.34
C TYR A 204 21.75 15.78 -8.50
N LYS A 205 21.35 16.06 -9.72
CA LYS A 205 20.40 17.15 -10.03
C LYS A 205 18.98 16.83 -9.57
N ASN A 206 18.24 17.86 -9.14
CA ASN A 206 16.82 17.71 -8.82
C ASN A 206 15.98 17.53 -10.08
N ILE A 207 15.47 16.32 -10.28
CA ILE A 207 14.70 15.93 -11.46
C ILE A 207 13.37 16.68 -11.61
N ASN A 208 12.82 17.25 -10.51
CA ASN A 208 11.55 17.98 -10.52
C ASN A 208 11.63 19.26 -11.37
N LYS A 209 12.83 19.80 -11.60
CA LYS A 209 13.06 20.98 -12.43
C LYS A 209 13.15 20.67 -13.93
N THR A 210 13.19 19.39 -14.30
CA THR A 210 13.31 18.97 -15.70
C THR A 210 12.06 19.30 -16.53
N ARG A 211 12.27 19.60 -17.80
CA ARG A 211 11.18 19.87 -18.77
C ARG A 211 10.16 18.71 -18.81
N LYS A 212 10.63 17.47 -18.71
CA LYS A 212 9.80 16.24 -18.72
C LYS A 212 8.84 16.20 -17.54
N VAL A 213 9.33 16.41 -16.30
CA VAL A 213 8.51 16.40 -15.09
C VAL A 213 7.52 17.56 -15.10
N LYS A 214 7.96 18.78 -15.37
CA LYS A 214 7.09 19.97 -15.46
C LYS A 214 5.96 19.79 -16.49
N ARG A 215 6.25 19.16 -17.64
CA ARG A 215 5.22 18.85 -18.66
C ARG A 215 4.16 17.86 -18.15
N LEU A 216 4.59 16.85 -17.42
CA LEU A 216 3.67 15.85 -16.81
C LEU A 216 2.82 16.48 -15.70
N GLU A 217 3.39 17.36 -14.88
CA GLU A 217 2.64 18.09 -13.83
C GLU A 217 1.60 19.03 -14.44
N LYS A 218 1.96 19.77 -15.48
CA LYS A 218 0.99 20.59 -16.24
C LYS A 218 -0.14 19.75 -16.82
N LYS A 219 0.18 18.56 -17.38
CA LYS A 219 -0.82 17.63 -17.89
C LYS A 219 -1.72 17.12 -16.76
N LEU A 220 -1.15 16.74 -15.62
CA LEU A 220 -1.91 16.28 -14.45
C LEU A 220 -2.90 17.35 -13.97
N LYS A 221 -2.45 18.60 -13.78
CA LYS A 221 -3.32 19.73 -13.40
C LYS A 221 -4.48 19.92 -14.39
N ARG A 222 -4.21 19.82 -15.70
CA ARG A 222 -5.24 19.91 -16.73
C ARG A 222 -6.29 18.81 -16.62
N GLU A 223 -5.86 17.57 -16.43
CA GLU A 223 -6.79 16.43 -16.30
C GLU A 223 -7.60 16.50 -14.98
N GLN A 224 -7.02 17.01 -13.90
CA GLN A 224 -7.75 17.29 -12.65
C GLN A 224 -8.83 18.35 -12.83
N ARG A 225 -8.53 19.47 -13.52
CA ARG A 225 -9.52 20.51 -13.86
C ARG A 225 -10.67 19.96 -14.72
N LYS A 226 -10.38 19.07 -15.69
CA LYS A 226 -11.41 18.38 -16.46
C LYS A 226 -12.30 17.51 -15.59
N LEU A 227 -11.72 16.81 -14.59
CA LEU A 227 -12.48 16.02 -13.65
C LEU A 227 -13.43 16.88 -12.82
N SER A 228 -12.93 18.02 -12.27
CA SER A 228 -13.75 18.95 -11.48
C SER A 228 -14.96 19.44 -12.29
N ARG A 229 -14.73 19.92 -13.52
CA ARG A 229 -15.84 20.37 -14.39
C ARG A 229 -16.88 19.27 -14.66
N LYS A 230 -16.42 18.02 -14.91
CA LYS A 230 -17.33 16.89 -15.12
C LYS A 230 -18.15 16.56 -13.87
N LEU A 231 -17.56 16.69 -12.69
CA LEU A 231 -18.24 16.48 -11.41
C LEU A 231 -19.26 17.60 -11.16
N GLU A 232 -18.86 18.85 -11.34
CA GLU A 232 -19.72 20.04 -11.18
C GLU A 232 -20.95 19.97 -12.07
N ALA A 233 -20.79 19.61 -13.35
CA ALA A 233 -21.92 19.46 -14.29
C ALA A 233 -22.94 18.37 -13.86
N ASN A 234 -22.56 17.43 -13.01
CA ASN A 234 -23.40 16.37 -12.48
C ASN A 234 -23.94 16.65 -11.06
N ILE A 235 -23.66 17.80 -10.48
CA ILE A 235 -24.24 18.19 -9.19
C ILE A 235 -25.69 18.59 -9.40
N SER A 236 -26.60 18.01 -8.61
CA SER A 236 -28.03 18.40 -8.52
C SER A 236 -28.33 19.33 -7.36
N GLY A 237 -27.45 19.34 -6.35
CA GLY A 237 -27.60 20.14 -5.12
C GLY A 237 -26.57 19.77 -4.09
N TYR A 238 -26.75 20.32 -2.88
CA TYR A 238 -25.86 20.07 -1.73
C TYR A 238 -26.68 19.63 -0.53
N ALA A 239 -26.19 18.61 0.18
CA ALA A 239 -26.75 18.19 1.47
C ALA A 239 -26.48 19.23 2.57
N LYS A 240 -27.18 19.13 3.72
CA LYS A 240 -26.97 20.02 4.91
C LYS A 240 -25.51 20.11 5.34
N ASN A 241 -24.72 19.07 5.17
CA ASN A 241 -23.27 19.01 5.46
C ASN A 241 -22.38 19.48 4.29
N ARG A 242 -22.93 20.25 3.34
CA ARG A 242 -22.26 20.76 2.12
C ARG A 242 -21.64 19.70 1.21
N LYS A 243 -22.04 18.42 1.34
CA LYS A 243 -21.63 17.39 0.40
C LYS A 243 -22.44 17.48 -0.89
N PRO A 244 -21.78 17.39 -2.08
CA PRO A 244 -22.50 17.44 -3.34
C PRO A 244 -23.40 16.20 -3.51
N ILE A 245 -24.63 16.42 -3.95
CA ILE A 245 -25.58 15.41 -4.41
C ILE A 245 -25.45 15.35 -5.91
N TYR A 246 -25.24 14.16 -6.47
CA TYR A 246 -25.04 13.99 -7.91
C TYR A 246 -26.32 13.48 -8.57
N LYS A 247 -26.61 13.97 -9.78
CA LYS A 247 -27.72 13.52 -10.65
C LYS A 247 -27.64 12.01 -10.93
N THR A 248 -26.41 11.51 -11.17
CA THR A 248 -26.13 10.10 -11.41
C THR A 248 -25.15 9.59 -10.33
N PRO A 249 -25.33 8.38 -9.77
CA PRO A 249 -24.37 7.81 -8.82
C PRO A 249 -22.96 7.74 -9.43
N LEU A 250 -21.93 8.07 -8.64
CA LEU A 250 -20.52 8.07 -9.10
C LEU A 250 -20.07 6.73 -9.70
N LYS A 251 -20.66 5.61 -9.27
CA LYS A 251 -20.39 4.27 -9.80
C LYS A 251 -20.83 4.10 -11.26
N ASP A 252 -21.83 4.85 -11.71
CA ASP A 252 -22.44 4.74 -13.03
C ASP A 252 -21.87 5.76 -14.02
N MET A 253 -21.07 6.73 -13.53
CA MET A 253 -20.42 7.75 -14.35
C MET A 253 -19.16 7.24 -15.04
N LYS A 254 -19.27 6.45 -16.09
CA LYS A 254 -18.14 5.82 -16.83
C LYS A 254 -17.05 6.81 -17.26
N ASN A 255 -17.44 7.99 -17.75
CA ASN A 255 -16.49 9.03 -18.19
C ASN A 255 -15.66 9.62 -17.05
N ILE A 256 -16.24 9.74 -15.85
CA ILE A 256 -15.55 10.16 -14.63
C ILE A 256 -14.59 9.07 -14.15
N GLN A 257 -14.99 7.80 -14.24
CA GLN A 257 -14.11 6.68 -13.91
C GLN A 257 -12.88 6.62 -14.83
N LYS A 258 -13.07 6.77 -16.16
CA LYS A 258 -11.95 6.87 -17.13
C LYS A 258 -11.03 8.06 -16.81
N GLN A 259 -11.60 9.22 -16.47
CA GLN A 259 -10.84 10.40 -16.10
C GLN A 259 -10.01 10.17 -14.83
N ASN A 260 -10.60 9.56 -13.81
CA ASN A 260 -9.90 9.17 -12.59
C ASN A 260 -8.75 8.20 -12.87
N GLN A 261 -8.94 7.24 -13.78
CA GLN A 261 -7.88 6.30 -14.17
C GLN A 261 -6.72 7.03 -14.86
N THR A 262 -7.01 7.98 -15.75
CA THR A 262 -5.97 8.83 -16.39
C THR A 262 -5.17 9.61 -15.36
N ILE A 263 -5.84 10.24 -14.38
CA ILE A 263 -5.19 10.99 -13.30
C ILE A 263 -4.30 10.07 -12.45
N ARG A 264 -4.79 8.89 -12.07
CA ARG A 264 -3.99 7.89 -11.32
C ARG A 264 -2.76 7.45 -12.10
N SER A 265 -2.91 7.20 -13.40
CA SER A 265 -1.78 6.83 -14.27
C SER A 265 -0.72 7.93 -14.37
N LEU A 266 -1.12 9.22 -14.39
CA LEU A 266 -0.19 10.34 -14.40
C LEU A 266 0.53 10.50 -13.05
N HIS A 267 -0.18 10.35 -11.93
CA HIS A 267 0.45 10.33 -10.62
C HIS A 267 1.47 9.19 -10.51
N LYS A 268 1.09 7.99 -10.94
CA LYS A 268 2.00 6.83 -10.93
C LYS A 268 3.25 7.10 -11.76
N LYS A 269 3.08 7.66 -12.98
CA LYS A 269 4.21 7.97 -13.87
C LYS A 269 5.17 8.99 -13.26
N LEU A 270 4.65 10.02 -12.58
CA LEU A 270 5.49 11.01 -11.86
C LEU A 270 6.25 10.35 -10.71
N THR A 271 5.57 9.52 -9.92
CA THR A 271 6.20 8.76 -8.83
C THR A 271 7.28 7.84 -9.35
N ASP A 272 7.03 7.09 -10.44
CA ASP A 272 8.00 6.16 -11.00
C ASP A 272 9.27 6.87 -11.49
N ILE A 273 9.11 8.01 -12.16
CA ILE A 273 10.25 8.80 -12.63
C ILE A 273 11.09 9.28 -11.45
N ARG A 274 10.46 9.78 -10.38
CA ARG A 274 11.14 10.25 -9.18
C ARG A 274 11.84 9.13 -8.44
N THR A 275 11.13 8.02 -8.22
CA THR A 275 11.68 6.85 -7.53
C THR A 275 12.84 6.23 -8.31
N ASN A 276 12.72 6.12 -9.64
CA ASN A 276 13.82 5.61 -10.47
C ASN A 276 15.08 6.49 -10.38
N HIS A 277 14.91 7.81 -10.41
CA HIS A 277 16.03 8.74 -10.25
C HIS A 277 16.71 8.61 -8.89
N LEU A 278 15.92 8.51 -7.81
CA LEU A 278 16.45 8.27 -6.47
C LEU A 278 17.22 6.94 -6.39
N HIS A 279 16.66 5.86 -6.95
CA HIS A 279 17.34 4.57 -6.96
C HIS A 279 18.64 4.58 -7.79
N GLN A 280 18.68 5.31 -8.89
CA GLN A 280 19.91 5.47 -9.66
C GLN A 280 20.97 6.21 -8.85
N ALA A 281 20.63 7.35 -8.24
CA ALA A 281 21.55 8.14 -7.42
C ALA A 281 22.07 7.32 -6.23
N THR A 282 21.18 6.67 -5.46
CA THR A 282 21.58 5.83 -4.32
C THR A 282 22.41 4.62 -4.74
N SER A 283 22.07 4.00 -5.87
CA SER A 283 22.87 2.87 -6.40
C SER A 283 24.28 3.30 -6.80
N GLU A 284 24.43 4.45 -7.44
CA GLU A 284 25.75 4.99 -7.80
C GLU A 284 26.60 5.30 -6.57
N ILE A 285 25.99 5.90 -5.53
CA ILE A 285 26.66 6.16 -4.26
C ILE A 285 27.13 4.87 -3.59
N VAL A 286 26.25 3.88 -3.46
CA VAL A 286 26.56 2.62 -2.79
C VAL A 286 27.58 1.77 -3.57
N LYS A 287 27.61 1.87 -4.90
CA LYS A 287 28.62 1.17 -5.73
C LYS A 287 30.06 1.62 -5.44
N THR A 288 30.27 2.80 -4.90
CA THR A 288 31.62 3.24 -4.46
C THR A 288 32.10 2.54 -3.20
N LYS A 289 31.25 1.74 -2.56
CA LYS A 289 31.50 0.96 -1.35
C LYS A 289 32.17 1.77 -0.21
N PRO A 290 31.67 2.97 0.14
CA PRO A 290 32.28 3.78 1.18
C PRO A 290 32.16 3.08 2.54
N SER A 291 33.21 3.17 3.38
CA SER A 291 33.18 2.65 4.75
C SER A 291 32.17 3.40 5.63
N ARG A 292 31.94 4.68 5.32
CA ARG A 292 31.05 5.55 6.08
C ARG A 292 30.32 6.54 5.17
N ILE A 293 29.01 6.75 5.42
CA ILE A 293 28.22 7.80 4.80
C ILE A 293 27.72 8.73 5.92
N VAL A 294 28.02 10.04 5.76
CA VAL A 294 27.58 11.10 6.69
C VAL A 294 26.58 11.99 5.97
N MET A 295 25.41 12.20 6.56
CA MET A 295 24.34 13.05 6.01
C MET A 295 23.84 14.00 7.09
N GLU A 296 23.40 15.20 6.70
CA GLU A 296 22.69 16.09 7.60
C GLU A 296 21.34 15.49 8.04
N THR A 297 21.00 15.69 9.31
CA THR A 297 19.65 15.44 9.81
C THR A 297 18.79 16.64 9.42
N LEU A 298 17.89 16.46 8.47
CA LEU A 298 16.90 17.49 8.14
C LEU A 298 15.82 17.46 9.22
N ASP A 299 15.83 18.47 10.08
CA ASP A 299 14.71 18.69 11.00
C ASP A 299 13.45 19.00 10.17
N SER A 300 12.37 18.25 10.42
CA SER A 300 11.08 18.53 9.82
C SER A 300 10.56 19.85 10.39
N ILE A 301 10.59 20.91 9.59
CA ILE A 301 9.91 22.18 9.82
C ILE A 301 8.39 21.97 9.77
#